data_a10f12a0655be226e279377a825d2f2a
#
_entry.id   a10f12a0655be226e279377a825d2f2a
#
_cell.length_a   1.000
_cell.length_b   1.000
_cell.length_c   1.000
_cell.angle_alpha   90.00
_cell.angle_beta   90.00
_cell.angle_gamma   90.00
#
_symmetry.space_group_name_H-M   'P 1'
#
loop_
_entity.id
_entity.type
_entity.pdbx_description
1 polymer ?
#
loop_
_entity_poly.entity_id
_entity_poly.type
_entity_poly.pdbx_seq_one_letter_code
_entity_poly.pdbx_strand_id
1 'polypeptide(L)'
;MRTFTTSLALSVAFVATALAASPFSDTQLACRTATHDDSLIVRAYGDQDVIELQCHATGSATFNRTTEWVRTNDYCYLPAYFIQLDAATSQKLPKCADIDGEKPCVLPNLAGFKLIERYDGFLDHPQVDPLTGLTFIGFSHSCESGDCTRESITKREATVLLWQDIRVATTCLTQMLSVGVSPRARLAFNDNMWSALASWTFSIGCDQAAQSPLIRRIKSGEPLMAVVAAELPKWNSVNGKTVAKLTARRDAELSLFRTSSSRRAFPRCDRR
;
A
#
# COMPACT_ATOMS: atom_id res chain seq x y z
N MET A 1 -30.19 27.34 -30.28
CA MET A 1 -29.78 25.92 -30.35
C MET A 1 -28.28 25.84 -30.14
N ARG A 2 -27.84 25.44 -28.97
CA ARG A 2 -26.42 25.20 -28.66
C ARG A 2 -26.25 23.68 -28.53
N THR A 3 -25.55 23.10 -29.45
CA THR A 3 -25.18 21.66 -29.46
C THR A 3 -24.06 21.41 -28.48
N PHE A 4 -24.34 20.64 -27.43
CA PHE A 4 -23.33 20.10 -26.53
C PHE A 4 -22.76 18.82 -27.18
N THR A 5 -21.51 18.90 -27.59
CA THR A 5 -20.72 17.70 -27.95
C THR A 5 -20.14 17.11 -26.67
N THR A 6 -20.72 16.01 -26.22
CA THR A 6 -20.15 15.15 -25.17
C THR A 6 -19.00 14.36 -25.76
N SER A 7 -17.78 14.72 -25.39
CA SER A 7 -16.59 13.91 -25.65
C SER A 7 -16.61 12.69 -24.73
N LEU A 8 -16.94 11.53 -25.28
CA LEU A 8 -16.73 10.24 -24.60
C LEU A 8 -15.23 9.96 -24.62
N ALA A 9 -14.57 10.11 -23.46
CA ALA A 9 -13.20 9.59 -23.28
C ALA A 9 -13.29 8.06 -23.23
N LEU A 10 -12.96 7.42 -24.35
CA LEU A 10 -12.80 5.98 -24.43
C LEU A 10 -11.51 5.62 -23.70
N SER A 11 -11.63 5.10 -22.47
CA SER A 11 -10.52 4.48 -21.76
C SER A 11 -10.18 3.17 -22.49
N VAL A 12 -9.19 3.20 -23.36
CA VAL A 12 -8.66 2.00 -24.00
C VAL A 12 -7.84 1.26 -22.94
N ALA A 13 -8.43 0.22 -22.35
CA ALA A 13 -7.68 -0.74 -21.57
C ALA A 13 -6.80 -1.56 -22.54
N PHE A 14 -5.49 -1.33 -22.48
CA PHE A 14 -4.54 -2.17 -23.20
C PHE A 14 -4.34 -3.47 -22.43
N VAL A 15 -4.92 -4.56 -22.91
CA VAL A 15 -4.61 -5.91 -22.45
C VAL A 15 -3.36 -6.36 -23.20
N ALA A 16 -2.21 -6.28 -22.56
CA ALA A 16 -0.99 -6.90 -23.05
C ALA A 16 -0.97 -8.35 -22.54
N THR A 17 -1.21 -9.33 -23.41
CA THR A 17 -0.97 -10.74 -23.09
C THR A 17 0.51 -11.01 -23.11
N ALA A 18 1.14 -11.03 -21.94
CA ALA A 18 2.52 -11.45 -21.80
C ALA A 18 2.57 -12.94 -21.49
N LEU A 19 3.19 -13.72 -22.37
CA LEU A 19 3.59 -15.09 -22.07
C LEU A 19 4.86 -15.00 -21.23
N ALA A 20 4.77 -15.36 -19.96
CA ALA A 20 5.92 -15.43 -19.07
C ALA A 20 6.75 -16.67 -19.42
N ALA A 21 7.82 -16.50 -20.16
CA ALA A 21 8.85 -17.52 -20.28
C ALA A 21 9.87 -17.35 -19.16
N SER A 22 9.69 -18.10 -18.07
CA SER A 22 10.72 -18.17 -17.03
C SER A 22 11.73 -19.27 -17.38
N PRO A 23 13.04 -19.01 -17.34
CA PRO A 23 14.06 -20.06 -17.47
C PRO A 23 14.23 -20.92 -16.21
N PHE A 24 13.44 -20.69 -15.17
CA PHE A 24 13.51 -21.40 -13.90
C PHE A 24 12.21 -22.14 -13.63
N SER A 25 12.32 -23.40 -13.25
CA SER A 25 11.21 -24.34 -13.01
C SER A 25 10.36 -24.06 -11.76
N ASP A 26 10.59 -22.95 -11.07
CA ASP A 26 9.76 -22.44 -9.96
C ASP A 26 9.15 -21.10 -10.38
N THR A 27 8.12 -21.19 -11.16
CA THR A 27 7.70 -20.31 -12.23
C THR A 27 6.73 -19.24 -11.82
N GLN A 28 6.98 -18.54 -10.75
CA GLN A 28 6.18 -17.38 -10.40
C GLN A 28 6.99 -16.08 -10.55
N LEU A 29 6.51 -15.21 -11.43
CA LEU A 29 7.10 -13.90 -11.63
C LEU A 29 6.82 -13.01 -10.41
N ALA A 30 7.86 -12.67 -9.66
CA ALA A 30 7.76 -11.90 -8.43
C ALA A 30 7.50 -10.42 -8.69
N CYS A 31 6.33 -9.94 -8.31
CA CYS A 31 5.95 -8.53 -8.37
C CYS A 31 6.29 -7.83 -7.06
N ARG A 32 6.97 -6.70 -7.14
CA ARG A 32 7.65 -6.04 -6.02
C ARG A 32 7.10 -4.66 -5.71
N THR A 33 7.27 -4.20 -4.48
CA THR A 33 6.82 -2.86 -4.05
C THR A 33 7.60 -1.71 -4.67
N ALA A 34 8.80 -1.96 -5.17
CA ALA A 34 9.66 -0.95 -5.78
C ALA A 34 10.54 -1.55 -6.89
N THR A 35 11.22 -0.68 -7.65
CA THR A 35 12.02 -1.04 -8.82
C THR A 35 13.44 -1.50 -8.44
N HIS A 36 13.56 -2.43 -7.49
CA HIS A 36 14.84 -3.06 -7.11
C HIS A 36 14.61 -4.47 -6.55
N ASP A 37 15.61 -5.35 -6.71
CA ASP A 37 15.48 -6.79 -6.45
C ASP A 37 15.35 -7.17 -4.97
N ASP A 38 15.79 -6.32 -4.06
CA ASP A 38 15.66 -6.51 -2.62
C ASP A 38 14.38 -5.90 -2.04
N SER A 39 13.52 -5.32 -2.89
CA SER A 39 12.22 -4.83 -2.43
C SER A 39 11.23 -5.97 -2.17
N LEU A 40 10.24 -5.67 -1.31
CA LEU A 40 9.26 -6.66 -0.86
C LEU A 40 8.47 -7.24 -2.05
N ILE A 41 8.38 -8.57 -2.12
CA ILE A 41 7.50 -9.26 -3.07
C ILE A 41 6.08 -9.23 -2.49
N VAL A 42 5.15 -8.67 -3.26
CA VAL A 42 3.73 -8.50 -2.84
C VAL A 42 2.77 -9.36 -3.65
N ARG A 43 3.20 -9.82 -4.81
CA ARG A 43 2.45 -10.74 -5.66
C ARG A 43 3.40 -11.62 -6.45
N ALA A 44 2.93 -12.78 -6.85
CA ALA A 44 3.59 -13.61 -7.84
C ALA A 44 2.58 -14.00 -8.92
N TYR A 45 2.98 -13.83 -10.16
CA TYR A 45 2.19 -14.22 -11.32
C TYR A 45 2.68 -15.58 -11.83
N GLY A 46 1.73 -16.48 -12.05
CA GLY A 46 1.97 -17.77 -12.72
C GLY A 46 1.78 -17.67 -14.24
N ASP A 47 2.04 -18.76 -14.94
CA ASP A 47 2.01 -18.83 -16.40
C ASP A 47 0.61 -18.58 -17.02
N GLN A 48 -0.45 -18.70 -16.22
CA GLN A 48 -1.84 -18.48 -16.65
C GLN A 48 -2.38 -17.11 -16.26
N ASP A 49 -1.58 -16.29 -15.53
CA ASP A 49 -2.03 -14.98 -15.09
C ASP A 49 -1.95 -13.97 -16.25
N VAL A 50 -3.05 -13.25 -16.45
CA VAL A 50 -3.07 -12.09 -17.35
C VAL A 50 -2.54 -10.89 -16.59
N ILE A 51 -1.43 -10.34 -17.06
CA ILE A 51 -0.77 -9.18 -16.43
C ILE A 51 -1.14 -7.92 -17.21
N GLU A 52 -1.91 -7.05 -16.59
CA GLU A 52 -2.22 -5.73 -17.13
C GLU A 52 -1.17 -4.72 -16.66
N LEU A 53 -0.64 -3.93 -17.60
CA LEU A 53 0.44 -2.99 -17.36
C LEU A 53 -0.06 -1.55 -17.33
N GLN A 54 0.44 -0.76 -16.36
CA GLN A 54 0.10 0.66 -16.23
C GLN A 54 1.13 1.58 -16.84
N CYS A 55 2.40 1.32 -16.57
CA CYS A 55 3.50 2.23 -16.92
C CYS A 55 4.86 1.54 -16.84
N HIS A 56 5.89 2.19 -17.38
CA HIS A 56 7.26 1.76 -17.23
C HIS A 56 8.07 2.70 -16.30
N ALA A 57 9.12 2.16 -15.67
CA ALA A 57 10.00 2.88 -14.77
C ALA A 57 11.44 2.38 -14.91
N THR A 58 12.41 3.22 -14.52
CA THR A 58 13.80 2.82 -14.40
C THR A 58 14.10 2.49 -12.93
N GLY A 59 14.85 1.43 -12.70
CA GLY A 59 15.20 0.98 -11.36
C GLY A 59 16.62 0.41 -11.27
N SER A 60 16.89 -0.42 -10.26
CA SER A 60 18.15 -1.14 -10.17
C SER A 60 18.31 -2.13 -11.33
N ALA A 61 19.54 -2.41 -11.69
CA ALA A 61 19.85 -3.43 -12.68
C ALA A 61 19.36 -4.81 -12.16
N THR A 62 18.61 -5.50 -13.01
CA THR A 62 18.10 -6.83 -12.75
C THR A 62 18.86 -7.89 -13.53
N PHE A 63 18.28 -9.06 -13.67
CA PHE A 63 18.72 -10.11 -14.56
C PHE A 63 19.08 -9.51 -15.95
N ASN A 64 20.18 -9.92 -16.52
CA ASN A 64 20.68 -9.44 -17.82
C ASN A 64 21.01 -7.92 -17.86
N ARG A 65 21.28 -7.29 -16.71
CA ARG A 65 21.67 -5.87 -16.58
C ARG A 65 20.64 -4.86 -17.11
N THR A 66 19.38 -5.26 -17.27
CA THR A 66 18.32 -4.31 -17.59
C THR A 66 17.96 -3.49 -16.36
N THR A 67 17.73 -2.19 -16.58
CA THR A 67 17.22 -1.27 -15.55
C THR A 67 15.75 -0.95 -15.78
N GLU A 68 15.11 -1.60 -16.75
CA GLU A 68 13.72 -1.37 -17.12
C GLU A 68 12.79 -2.21 -16.23
N TRP A 69 11.79 -1.55 -15.69
CA TRP A 69 10.73 -2.13 -14.88
C TRP A 69 9.37 -1.72 -15.43
N VAL A 70 8.36 -2.55 -15.24
CA VAL A 70 6.97 -2.22 -15.57
C VAL A 70 6.12 -2.34 -14.32
N ARG A 71 5.13 -1.45 -14.18
CA ARG A 71 4.16 -1.51 -13.10
C ARG A 71 2.86 -2.14 -13.62
N THR A 72 2.34 -3.07 -12.84
CA THR A 72 1.07 -3.74 -13.12
C THR A 72 -0.12 -2.97 -12.56
N ASN A 73 -1.34 -3.33 -12.94
CA ASN A 73 -2.58 -2.81 -12.35
C ASN A 73 -2.72 -3.15 -10.86
N ASP A 74 -1.97 -4.13 -10.38
CA ASP A 74 -1.84 -4.41 -8.94
C ASP A 74 -0.89 -3.47 -8.21
N TYR A 75 -0.38 -2.44 -8.90
CA TYR A 75 0.54 -1.41 -8.40
C TYR A 75 1.88 -1.95 -7.88
N CYS A 76 2.31 -3.11 -8.34
CA CYS A 76 3.63 -3.65 -8.07
C CYS A 76 4.48 -3.68 -9.33
N TYR A 77 5.79 -3.82 -9.16
CA TYR A 77 6.77 -3.71 -10.24
C TYR A 77 7.36 -5.06 -10.61
N LEU A 78 7.49 -5.29 -11.90
CA LEU A 78 8.15 -6.44 -12.51
C LEU A 78 9.35 -5.95 -13.32
N PRO A 79 10.50 -6.68 -13.30
CA PRO A 79 11.53 -6.42 -14.28
C PRO A 79 11.00 -6.63 -15.70
N ALA A 80 11.17 -5.64 -16.57
CA ALA A 80 10.64 -5.69 -17.94
C ALA A 80 11.22 -6.86 -18.76
N TYR A 81 12.41 -7.33 -18.39
CA TYR A 81 13.07 -8.48 -19.02
C TYR A 81 12.22 -9.77 -19.01
N PHE A 82 11.44 -9.99 -17.95
CA PHE A 82 10.58 -11.17 -17.82
C PHE A 82 9.22 -11.03 -18.50
N ILE A 83 8.91 -9.83 -18.95
CA ILE A 83 7.66 -9.52 -19.66
C ILE A 83 8.00 -9.38 -21.13
N GLN A 84 7.62 -10.35 -21.95
CA GLN A 84 7.81 -10.26 -23.41
C GLN A 84 6.85 -9.24 -23.99
N LEU A 85 7.22 -7.94 -23.85
CA LEU A 85 6.49 -6.87 -24.48
C LEU A 85 6.97 -6.74 -25.94
N ASP A 86 6.02 -6.66 -26.85
CA ASP A 86 6.33 -6.20 -28.19
C ASP A 86 6.78 -4.72 -28.13
N ALA A 87 7.66 -4.34 -29.07
CA ALA A 87 8.22 -2.99 -29.12
C ALA A 87 7.14 -1.89 -29.24
N ALA A 88 6.02 -2.18 -29.86
CA ALA A 88 4.93 -1.24 -30.03
C ALA A 88 4.16 -1.01 -28.71
N THR A 89 3.99 -2.04 -27.91
CA THR A 89 3.37 -1.94 -26.56
C THR A 89 4.31 -1.27 -25.57
N SER A 90 5.59 -1.61 -25.58
CA SER A 90 6.58 -0.99 -24.71
C SER A 90 6.69 0.53 -24.93
N GLN A 91 6.65 0.99 -26.19
CA GLN A 91 6.71 2.42 -26.51
C GLN A 91 5.44 3.21 -26.16
N LYS A 92 4.32 2.52 -25.97
CA LYS A 92 3.01 3.16 -25.63
C LYS A 92 2.79 3.28 -24.12
N LEU A 93 3.52 2.53 -23.31
CA LEU A 93 3.39 2.66 -21.86
C LEU A 93 3.95 4.03 -21.42
N PRO A 94 3.18 4.84 -20.69
CA PRO A 94 3.68 6.08 -20.14
C PRO A 94 4.75 5.81 -19.07
N LYS A 95 5.59 6.80 -18.77
CA LYS A 95 6.46 6.71 -17.60
C LYS A 95 5.62 6.72 -16.33
N CYS A 96 5.95 5.88 -15.37
CA CYS A 96 5.24 5.85 -14.10
C CYS A 96 5.29 7.21 -13.38
N ALA A 97 6.40 7.95 -13.50
CA ALA A 97 6.54 9.29 -12.98
C ALA A 97 5.51 10.28 -13.57
N ASP A 98 5.15 10.13 -14.84
CA ASP A 98 4.23 11.05 -15.52
C ASP A 98 2.78 10.83 -15.09
N ILE A 99 2.38 9.59 -14.85
CA ILE A 99 1.02 9.26 -14.38
C ILE A 99 0.85 9.38 -12.88
N ASP A 100 1.95 9.37 -12.14
CA ASP A 100 1.97 9.37 -10.68
C ASP A 100 2.31 10.73 -10.07
N GLY A 101 2.71 11.69 -10.88
CA GLY A 101 3.39 12.93 -10.50
C GLY A 101 2.74 13.81 -9.43
N GLU A 102 1.45 13.56 -9.10
CA GLU A 102 0.71 14.38 -8.13
C GLU A 102 -0.03 13.58 -7.06
N LYS A 103 0.13 12.26 -7.05
CA LYS A 103 -0.62 11.40 -6.12
C LYS A 103 0.20 11.07 -4.87
N PRO A 104 -0.46 10.90 -3.71
CA PRO A 104 0.17 10.36 -2.51
C PRO A 104 0.76 8.97 -2.74
N CYS A 105 1.70 8.56 -1.88
CA CYS A 105 2.15 7.17 -1.87
C CYS A 105 0.99 6.24 -1.50
N VAL A 106 0.74 5.23 -2.32
CA VAL A 106 -0.37 4.28 -2.09
C VAL A 106 -0.02 3.30 -0.97
N LEU A 107 1.27 2.99 -0.80
CA LEU A 107 1.73 2.00 0.17
C LEU A 107 2.69 2.62 1.19
N PRO A 108 2.73 2.08 2.41
CA PRO A 108 3.79 2.39 3.35
C PRO A 108 5.15 1.93 2.81
N ASN A 109 6.22 2.45 3.39
CA ASN A 109 7.57 1.96 3.14
C ASN A 109 7.81 0.61 3.86
N LEU A 110 8.97 0.01 3.61
CA LEU A 110 9.32 -1.28 4.22
C LEU A 110 9.28 -1.26 5.76
N ALA A 111 9.65 -0.14 6.40
CA ALA A 111 9.59 -0.02 7.86
C ALA A 111 8.14 -0.11 8.36
N GLY A 112 7.19 0.52 7.65
CA GLY A 112 5.77 0.42 7.95
C GLY A 112 5.22 -1.01 7.78
N PHE A 113 5.57 -1.69 6.69
CA PHE A 113 5.19 -3.09 6.50
C PHE A 113 5.72 -4.00 7.61
N LYS A 114 7.01 -3.90 7.95
CA LYS A 114 7.61 -4.68 9.04
C LYS A 114 6.98 -4.40 10.40
N LEU A 115 6.56 -3.14 10.64
CA LEU A 115 5.86 -2.78 11.85
C LEU A 115 4.51 -3.49 11.93
N ILE A 116 3.74 -3.48 10.85
CA ILE A 116 2.44 -4.17 10.76
C ILE A 116 2.64 -5.66 10.95
N GLU A 117 3.51 -6.31 10.18
CA GLU A 117 3.82 -7.74 10.32
C GLU A 117 4.19 -8.13 11.76
N ARG A 118 4.98 -7.29 12.44
CA ARG A 118 5.41 -7.54 13.82
C ARG A 118 4.25 -7.53 14.82
N TYR A 119 3.34 -6.57 14.70
CA TYR A 119 2.30 -6.37 15.71
C TYR A 119 1.03 -7.16 15.41
N ASP A 120 0.70 -7.42 14.16
CA ASP A 120 -0.41 -8.30 13.81
C ASP A 120 -0.03 -9.77 14.00
N GLY A 121 1.21 -10.13 13.64
CA GLY A 121 1.68 -11.51 13.68
C GLY A 121 1.16 -12.31 12.48
N PHE A 122 1.70 -13.50 12.27
CA PHE A 122 1.29 -14.39 11.19
C PHE A 122 0.42 -15.52 11.72
N LEU A 123 -0.80 -15.61 11.18
CA LEU A 123 -1.75 -16.69 11.43
C LEU A 123 -1.88 -17.52 10.15
N ASP A 124 -1.39 -18.75 10.18
CA ASP A 124 -1.44 -19.66 9.04
C ASP A 124 -2.82 -20.31 8.83
N HIS A 125 -3.68 -20.28 9.86
CA HIS A 125 -5.05 -20.77 9.84
C HIS A 125 -6.01 -19.66 10.31
N PRO A 126 -7.29 -19.70 9.92
CA PRO A 126 -8.30 -18.79 10.46
C PRO A 126 -8.42 -18.92 11.97
N GLN A 127 -8.33 -17.80 12.69
CA GLN A 127 -8.46 -17.74 14.14
C GLN A 127 -9.45 -16.66 14.56
N VAL A 128 -10.25 -16.98 15.57
CA VAL A 128 -11.18 -16.02 16.18
C VAL A 128 -10.43 -15.19 17.20
N ASP A 129 -10.44 -13.87 17.05
CA ASP A 129 -9.91 -12.95 18.05
C ASP A 129 -10.84 -12.93 19.28
N PRO A 130 -10.35 -13.28 20.47
CA PRO A 130 -11.18 -13.36 21.65
C PRO A 130 -11.69 -12.00 22.16
N LEU A 131 -11.10 -10.90 21.72
CA LEU A 131 -11.49 -9.55 22.12
C LEU A 131 -12.63 -8.99 21.25
N THR A 132 -12.65 -9.34 19.96
CA THR A 132 -13.58 -8.81 18.97
C THR A 132 -14.62 -9.83 18.51
N GLY A 133 -14.32 -11.12 18.62
CA GLY A 133 -15.13 -12.21 18.07
C GLY A 133 -15.01 -12.38 16.55
N LEU A 134 -14.20 -11.56 15.88
CA LEU A 134 -13.97 -11.63 14.46
C LEU A 134 -12.93 -12.69 14.11
N THR A 135 -13.05 -13.28 12.94
CA THR A 135 -12.08 -14.26 12.42
C THR A 135 -11.06 -13.60 11.52
N PHE A 136 -9.79 -13.92 11.75
CA PHE A 136 -8.66 -13.40 10.99
C PHE A 136 -7.74 -14.51 10.50
N ILE A 137 -7.05 -14.26 9.38
CA ILE A 137 -5.99 -15.10 8.83
C ILE A 137 -4.82 -14.22 8.37
N GLY A 138 -3.63 -14.79 8.21
CA GLY A 138 -2.47 -14.06 7.71
C GLY A 138 -1.98 -13.00 8.68
N PHE A 139 -1.83 -11.77 8.21
CA PHE A 139 -1.49 -10.58 9.00
C PHE A 139 -2.73 -9.75 9.29
N SER A 140 -3.66 -10.32 10.06
CA SER A 140 -4.95 -9.70 10.42
C SER A 140 -5.90 -9.42 9.24
N HIS A 141 -5.83 -10.23 8.18
CA HIS A 141 -6.85 -10.19 7.14
C HIS A 141 -8.19 -10.67 7.69
N SER A 142 -9.27 -9.86 7.57
CA SER A 142 -10.59 -10.18 8.09
C SER A 142 -11.31 -11.16 7.19
N CYS A 143 -11.84 -12.23 7.78
CA CYS A 143 -12.62 -13.25 7.06
C CYS A 143 -14.11 -12.93 6.90
N GLU A 144 -14.55 -11.72 7.26
CA GLU A 144 -15.96 -11.33 7.20
C GLU A 144 -16.55 -11.30 5.79
N SER A 145 -15.72 -11.06 4.78
CA SER A 145 -16.10 -11.10 3.36
C SER A 145 -16.34 -12.51 2.83
N GLY A 146 -16.06 -13.55 3.63
CA GLY A 146 -16.22 -14.95 3.22
C GLY A 146 -15.11 -15.46 2.32
N ASP A 147 -14.00 -14.73 2.21
CA ASP A 147 -12.85 -15.05 1.35
C ASP A 147 -11.81 -15.95 2.03
N CYS A 148 -11.89 -16.17 3.34
CA CYS A 148 -11.06 -17.14 4.05
C CYS A 148 -11.55 -18.60 3.85
N THR A 149 -11.70 -19.02 2.61
CA THR A 149 -12.17 -20.38 2.28
C THR A 149 -11.11 -21.45 2.43
N ARG A 150 -9.85 -21.07 2.65
CA ARG A 150 -8.72 -21.99 2.79
C ARG A 150 -8.52 -22.37 4.25
N GLU A 151 -8.20 -23.63 4.48
CA GLU A 151 -7.85 -24.13 5.82
C GLU A 151 -6.53 -23.52 6.32
N SER A 152 -5.60 -23.24 5.40
CA SER A 152 -4.32 -22.59 5.73
C SER A 152 -3.78 -21.75 4.59
N ILE A 153 -2.91 -20.82 4.92
CA ILE A 153 -2.18 -19.99 3.95
C ILE A 153 -0.69 -19.94 4.31
N THR A 154 0.14 -19.78 3.29
CA THR A 154 1.57 -19.52 3.46
C THR A 154 1.82 -18.06 3.87
N LYS A 155 2.97 -17.79 4.47
CA LYS A 155 3.37 -16.41 4.79
C LYS A 155 3.41 -15.51 3.54
N ARG A 156 3.75 -16.07 2.38
CA ARG A 156 3.74 -15.37 1.09
C ARG A 156 2.33 -14.93 0.70
N GLU A 157 1.35 -15.82 0.77
CA GLU A 157 -0.05 -15.49 0.50
C GLU A 157 -0.58 -14.46 1.49
N ALA A 158 -0.24 -14.61 2.77
CA ALA A 158 -0.58 -13.62 3.80
C ALA A 158 0.01 -12.23 3.49
N THR A 159 1.23 -12.16 2.95
CA THR A 159 1.83 -10.89 2.53
C THR A 159 1.06 -10.24 1.36
N VAL A 160 0.53 -11.05 0.45
CA VAL A 160 -0.33 -10.54 -0.65
C VAL A 160 -1.64 -9.96 -0.10
N LEU A 161 -2.30 -10.67 0.82
CA LEU A 161 -3.51 -10.17 1.50
C LEU A 161 -3.22 -8.87 2.26
N LEU A 162 -2.15 -8.85 3.05
CA LEU A 162 -1.73 -7.65 3.77
C LEU A 162 -1.54 -6.44 2.84
N TRP A 163 -0.96 -6.65 1.67
CA TRP A 163 -0.75 -5.60 0.70
C TRP A 163 -2.09 -5.04 0.16
N GLN A 164 -3.08 -5.91 -0.09
CA GLN A 164 -4.42 -5.51 -0.51
C GLN A 164 -5.13 -4.71 0.59
N ASP A 165 -5.09 -5.20 1.82
CA ASP A 165 -5.75 -4.58 2.97
C ASP A 165 -5.14 -3.21 3.31
N ILE A 166 -3.82 -3.10 3.27
CA ILE A 166 -3.12 -1.83 3.47
C ILE A 166 -3.52 -0.80 2.40
N ARG A 167 -3.76 -1.21 1.16
CA ARG A 167 -4.25 -0.28 0.13
C ARG A 167 -5.60 0.33 0.50
N VAL A 168 -6.50 -0.45 1.07
CA VAL A 168 -7.78 0.08 1.57
C VAL A 168 -7.52 1.15 2.64
N ALA A 169 -6.68 0.83 3.63
CA ALA A 169 -6.34 1.76 4.71
C ALA A 169 -5.65 3.05 4.20
N THR A 170 -4.71 2.93 3.25
CA THR A 170 -4.01 4.11 2.71
C THR A 170 -4.86 4.94 1.76
N THR A 171 -5.78 4.32 1.01
CA THR A 171 -6.76 5.05 0.20
C THR A 171 -7.68 5.87 1.10
N CYS A 172 -8.21 5.27 2.15
CA CYS A 172 -9.01 5.92 3.16
C CYS A 172 -8.23 7.09 3.84
N LEU A 173 -6.99 6.85 4.27
CA LEU A 173 -6.13 7.88 4.86
C LEU A 173 -5.90 9.05 3.88
N THR A 174 -5.67 8.76 2.60
CA THR A 174 -5.53 9.76 1.54
C THR A 174 -6.79 10.63 1.43
N GLN A 175 -7.97 10.02 1.40
CA GLN A 175 -9.24 10.74 1.33
C GLN A 175 -9.45 11.64 2.55
N MET A 176 -9.21 11.11 3.75
CA MET A 176 -9.34 11.87 5.00
C MET A 176 -8.46 13.12 5.00
N LEU A 177 -7.22 13.01 4.50
CA LEU A 177 -6.24 14.08 4.50
C LEU A 177 -6.30 15.00 3.27
N SER A 178 -7.18 14.70 2.30
CA SER A 178 -7.37 15.51 1.08
C SER A 178 -8.65 16.35 1.12
N VAL A 179 -9.66 15.95 1.89
CA VAL A 179 -10.98 16.59 1.90
C VAL A 179 -11.24 17.34 3.21
N GLY A 180 -11.77 18.55 3.13
CA GLY A 180 -12.13 19.35 4.30
C GLY A 180 -10.92 19.77 5.15
N VAL A 181 -9.77 19.93 4.53
CA VAL A 181 -8.52 20.38 5.15
C VAL A 181 -8.52 21.91 5.21
N SER A 182 -8.17 22.47 6.36
CA SER A 182 -8.03 23.90 6.53
C SER A 182 -7.00 24.47 5.55
N PRO A 183 -7.25 25.64 4.92
CA PRO A 183 -6.25 26.31 4.09
C PRO A 183 -4.95 26.64 4.84
N ARG A 184 -4.99 26.67 6.18
CA ARG A 184 -3.81 26.87 7.03
C ARG A 184 -2.99 25.60 7.25
N ALA A 185 -3.60 24.42 7.04
CA ALA A 185 -2.93 23.14 7.23
C ALA A 185 -2.04 22.85 6.01
N ARG A 186 -0.73 23.02 6.20
CA ARG A 186 0.27 22.64 5.19
C ARG A 186 0.67 21.19 5.44
N LEU A 187 -0.18 20.27 4.98
CA LEU A 187 0.09 18.84 5.18
C LEU A 187 1.24 18.39 4.27
N ALA A 188 2.30 17.94 4.90
CA ALA A 188 3.43 17.33 4.21
C ALA A 188 3.96 16.18 5.08
N PHE A 189 3.84 14.96 4.59
CA PHE A 189 4.32 13.77 5.27
C PHE A 189 5.47 13.17 4.49
N ASN A 190 6.55 12.83 5.19
CA ASN A 190 7.55 11.95 4.64
C ASN A 190 7.05 10.49 4.65
N ASP A 191 7.80 9.57 4.05
CA ASP A 191 7.41 8.17 3.93
C ASP A 191 7.32 7.43 5.27
N ASN A 192 8.10 7.81 6.28
CA ASN A 192 7.99 7.27 7.64
C ASN A 192 6.73 7.76 8.36
N MET A 193 6.43 9.05 8.27
CA MET A 193 5.21 9.64 8.81
C MET A 193 3.96 9.00 8.19
N TRP A 194 3.98 8.85 6.86
CA TRP A 194 2.91 8.20 6.12
C TRP A 194 2.72 6.76 6.55
N SER A 195 3.82 6.01 6.66
CA SER A 195 3.82 4.60 7.04
C SER A 195 3.32 4.36 8.46
N ALA A 196 3.65 5.25 9.39
CA ALA A 196 3.14 5.19 10.76
C ALA A 196 1.62 5.41 10.81
N LEU A 197 1.11 6.43 10.09
CA LEU A 197 -0.33 6.68 10.02
C LEU A 197 -1.07 5.58 9.25
N ALA A 198 -0.46 5.00 8.22
CA ALA A 198 -1.01 3.86 7.50
C ALA A 198 -1.14 2.62 8.40
N SER A 199 -0.12 2.31 9.22
CA SER A 199 -0.18 1.23 10.21
C SER A 199 -1.28 1.47 11.25
N TRP A 200 -1.37 2.69 11.75
CA TRP A 200 -2.42 3.06 12.70
C TRP A 200 -3.82 2.95 12.06
N THR A 201 -4.02 3.49 10.86
CA THR A 201 -5.31 3.39 10.13
C THR A 201 -5.69 1.94 9.84
N PHE A 202 -4.72 1.11 9.43
CA PHE A 202 -4.92 -0.31 9.23
C PHE A 202 -5.39 -1.01 10.52
N SER A 203 -4.76 -0.67 11.66
CA SER A 203 -5.05 -1.30 12.96
C SER A 203 -6.42 -0.96 13.53
N ILE A 204 -6.92 0.26 13.31
CA ILE A 204 -8.19 0.72 13.92
C ILE A 204 -9.36 0.77 12.94
N GLY A 205 -9.08 0.65 11.64
CA GLY A 205 -10.07 0.76 10.58
C GLY A 205 -10.36 2.20 10.16
N CYS A 206 -10.88 2.33 8.93
CA CYS A 206 -11.14 3.63 8.29
C CYS A 206 -12.16 4.48 9.03
N ASP A 207 -13.24 3.89 9.51
CA ASP A 207 -14.34 4.63 10.14
C ASP A 207 -13.90 5.26 11.46
N GLN A 208 -13.18 4.51 12.29
CA GLN A 208 -12.64 5.03 13.54
C GLN A 208 -11.55 6.09 13.28
N ALA A 209 -10.69 5.86 12.29
CA ALA A 209 -9.68 6.83 11.90
C ALA A 209 -10.32 8.15 11.46
N ALA A 210 -11.34 8.11 10.58
CA ALA A 210 -12.02 9.30 10.06
C ALA A 210 -12.68 10.14 11.16
N GLN A 211 -13.22 9.50 12.18
CA GLN A 211 -13.89 10.16 13.31
C GLN A 211 -12.92 10.59 14.42
N SER A 212 -11.63 10.24 14.31
CA SER A 212 -10.64 10.45 15.37
C SER A 212 -10.34 11.93 15.61
N PRO A 213 -10.04 12.30 16.88
CA PRO A 213 -9.45 13.60 17.18
C PRO A 213 -8.12 13.81 16.46
N LEU A 214 -7.34 12.75 16.22
CA LEU A 214 -6.06 12.81 15.50
C LEU A 214 -6.24 13.40 14.10
N ILE A 215 -7.11 12.80 13.28
CA ILE A 215 -7.37 13.30 11.91
C ILE A 215 -7.99 14.69 11.92
N ARG A 216 -8.96 14.95 12.81
CA ARG A 216 -9.60 16.26 12.93
C ARG A 216 -8.59 17.37 13.24
N ARG A 217 -7.67 17.14 14.19
CA ARG A 217 -6.66 18.11 14.61
C ARG A 217 -5.58 18.32 13.53
N ILE A 218 -5.19 17.27 12.83
CA ILE A 218 -4.31 17.38 11.65
C ILE A 218 -4.96 18.28 10.60
N LYS A 219 -6.21 18.03 10.27
CA LYS A 219 -6.95 18.80 9.25
C LYS A 219 -7.20 20.26 9.65
N SER A 220 -7.26 20.58 10.93
CA SER A 220 -7.39 21.97 11.40
C SER A 220 -6.10 22.78 11.25
N GLY A 221 -4.96 22.14 11.01
CA GLY A 221 -3.67 22.78 10.83
C GLY A 221 -2.88 22.94 12.12
N GLU A 222 -3.23 22.19 13.17
CA GLU A 222 -2.41 22.15 14.37
C GLU A 222 -1.03 21.54 14.08
N PRO A 223 -0.01 21.84 14.90
CA PRO A 223 1.35 21.33 14.68
C PRO A 223 1.37 19.79 14.64
N LEU A 224 1.70 19.22 13.50
CA LEU A 224 1.58 17.80 13.18
C LEU A 224 2.25 16.88 14.21
N MET A 225 3.51 17.19 14.58
CA MET A 225 4.27 16.39 15.57
C MET A 225 3.61 16.40 16.95
N ALA A 226 3.08 17.54 17.37
CA ALA A 226 2.41 17.67 18.67
C ALA A 226 1.07 16.89 18.67
N VAL A 227 0.31 16.99 17.57
CA VAL A 227 -0.96 16.29 17.44
C VAL A 227 -0.76 14.78 17.49
N VAL A 228 0.14 14.25 16.66
CA VAL A 228 0.37 12.80 16.61
C VAL A 228 0.92 12.27 17.94
N ALA A 229 1.85 13.00 18.57
CA ALA A 229 2.37 12.62 19.89
C ALA A 229 1.29 12.58 20.98
N ALA A 230 0.30 13.48 20.90
CA ALA A 230 -0.79 13.55 21.89
C ALA A 230 -1.93 12.56 21.64
N GLU A 231 -2.24 12.26 20.38
CA GLU A 231 -3.47 11.52 20.04
C GLU A 231 -3.21 10.03 19.73
N LEU A 232 -2.08 9.71 19.09
CA LEU A 232 -1.81 8.34 18.64
C LEU A 232 -1.69 7.34 19.81
N PRO A 233 -1.03 7.65 20.94
CA PRO A 233 -0.92 6.73 22.08
C PRO A 233 -2.25 6.39 22.74
N LYS A 234 -3.30 7.19 22.56
CA LYS A 234 -4.63 6.93 23.14
C LYS A 234 -5.34 5.71 22.54
N TRP A 235 -4.87 5.23 21.39
CA TRP A 235 -5.45 4.09 20.66
C TRP A 235 -4.85 2.75 21.13
N ASN A 236 -4.81 2.54 22.43
CA ASN A 236 -4.17 1.37 23.08
C ASN A 236 -5.13 0.52 23.89
N SER A 237 -6.46 0.70 23.73
CA SER A 237 -7.45 -0.01 24.52
C SER A 237 -8.52 -0.70 23.67
N VAL A 238 -9.08 -1.79 24.16
CA VAL A 238 -10.24 -2.50 23.62
C VAL A 238 -11.27 -2.63 24.74
N ASN A 239 -12.53 -2.28 24.46
CA ASN A 239 -13.61 -2.30 25.47
C ASN A 239 -13.25 -1.57 26.78
N GLY A 240 -12.53 -0.45 26.68
CA GLY A 240 -12.11 0.38 27.82
C GLY A 240 -10.92 -0.18 28.63
N LYS A 241 -10.37 -1.32 28.25
CA LYS A 241 -9.20 -1.92 28.90
C LYS A 241 -7.93 -1.71 28.07
N THR A 242 -6.89 -1.19 28.69
CA THR A 242 -5.58 -1.02 28.05
C THR A 242 -4.98 -2.39 27.71
N VAL A 243 -4.47 -2.52 26.48
CA VAL A 243 -3.82 -3.73 25.96
C VAL A 243 -2.34 -3.43 25.72
N ALA A 244 -1.47 -4.15 26.41
CA ALA A 244 0.00 -3.92 26.36
C ALA A 244 0.56 -4.02 24.92
N LYS A 245 0.07 -4.97 24.12
CA LYS A 245 0.46 -5.13 22.69
C LYS A 245 0.09 -3.89 21.88
N LEU A 246 -1.08 -3.29 22.11
CA LEU A 246 -1.49 -2.05 21.43
C LEU A 246 -0.68 -0.84 21.89
N THR A 247 -0.37 -0.75 23.19
CA THR A 247 0.54 0.30 23.69
C THR A 247 1.88 0.23 22.98
N ALA A 248 2.52 -0.95 22.95
CA ALA A 248 3.79 -1.14 22.26
C ALA A 248 3.72 -0.83 20.76
N ARG A 249 2.59 -1.15 20.09
CA ARG A 249 2.35 -0.79 18.69
C ARG A 249 2.30 0.72 18.50
N ARG A 250 1.54 1.45 19.33
CA ARG A 250 1.44 2.93 19.26
C ARG A 250 2.79 3.60 19.51
N ASP A 251 3.59 3.08 20.44
CA ASP A 251 4.93 3.58 20.70
C ASP A 251 5.86 3.39 19.49
N ALA A 252 5.80 2.23 18.84
CA ALA A 252 6.58 1.95 17.64
C ALA A 252 6.13 2.81 16.44
N GLU A 253 4.83 3.01 16.26
CA GLU A 253 4.28 3.90 15.23
C GLU A 253 4.69 5.35 15.48
N LEU A 254 4.65 5.83 16.73
CA LEU A 254 5.12 7.17 17.08
C LEU A 254 6.61 7.33 16.86
N SER A 255 7.41 6.30 17.17
CA SER A 255 8.85 6.28 16.90
C SER A 255 9.14 6.37 15.40
N LEU A 256 8.43 5.58 14.58
CA LEU A 256 8.55 5.64 13.12
C LEU A 256 8.14 7.02 12.60
N PHE A 257 7.05 7.60 13.11
CA PHE A 257 6.56 8.92 12.72
C PHE A 257 7.60 10.02 12.98
N ARG A 258 8.37 9.92 14.08
CA ARG A 258 9.42 10.85 14.44
C ARG A 258 10.72 10.66 13.68
N THR A 259 10.88 9.53 13.01
CA THR A 259 12.10 9.22 12.26
C THR A 259 12.14 10.07 10.99
N SER A 260 13.18 10.87 10.85
CA SER A 260 13.37 11.73 9.68
C SER A 260 13.55 10.92 8.40
N SER A 261 13.02 11.43 7.31
CA SER A 261 13.24 10.92 5.96
C SER A 261 13.20 12.07 4.98
N SER A 262 14.05 12.02 3.97
CA SER A 262 14.05 12.99 2.87
C SER A 262 12.97 12.71 1.81
N ARG A 263 12.28 11.58 1.89
CA ARG A 263 11.28 11.16 0.92
C ARG A 263 9.91 11.67 1.31
N ARG A 264 9.25 12.35 0.41
CA ARG A 264 7.86 12.74 0.57
C ARG A 264 6.94 11.59 0.21
N ALA A 265 5.84 11.47 0.95
CA ALA A 265 4.79 10.50 0.67
C ALA A 265 3.43 11.17 0.43
N PHE A 266 3.18 12.33 1.03
CA PHE A 266 1.92 13.07 0.91
C PHE A 266 2.19 14.59 0.95
N PRO A 267 1.48 15.44 0.17
CA PRO A 267 0.44 15.10 -0.81
C PRO A 267 0.99 14.49 -2.11
N ARG A 268 2.30 14.52 -2.30
CA ARG A 268 3.00 13.96 -3.47
C ARG A 268 4.03 12.94 -3.03
N CYS A 269 4.12 11.85 -3.75
CA CYS A 269 5.05 10.76 -3.45
C CYS A 269 6.38 10.96 -4.20
N ASP A 270 7.48 11.05 -3.45
CA ASP A 270 8.83 10.95 -4.04
C ASP A 270 9.11 9.47 -4.32
N ARG A 271 9.05 9.09 -5.58
CA ARG A 271 9.30 7.71 -6.01
C ARG A 271 10.77 7.47 -6.27
N ARG A 272 11.20 6.27 -5.99
CA ARG A 272 12.52 5.77 -6.38
C ARG A 272 12.52 5.33 -7.81
#